data_e89adf73a84776aae4226122035d1182
#
_entry.id   e89adf73a84776aae4226122035d1182
#
_cell.length_a   1.000
_cell.length_b   1.000
_cell.length_c   1.000
_cell.angle_alpha   90.00
_cell.angle_beta   90.00
_cell.angle_gamma   90.00
#
_symmetry.space_group_name_H-M   'P 1'
#
loop_
_entity.id
_entity.type
_entity.pdbx_description
1 polymer ?
#
loop_
_entity_poly.entity_id
_entity_poly.type
_entity_poly.pdbx_seq_one_letter_code
_entity_poly.pdbx_strand_id
1 'polypeptide(L)'
;MCIICASKSGVRQPTERELFTMFQNNPHGAGYMYARDGRVHIHKGFMDIDSFLSAVKAEHFTAKDSVVYHFRISTQAGVNPEMTHPFPLSNRLSHMKALDVECPCGVAHNGIIRLTSDPSQREYSDTALFITHYMARMVHGLDDLKDAQLLNRIERLAGSKLAIMDGSVYIATVGNFINERGLLFSNDSYRELRWRHRA
;
A
#
# COMPACT_ATOMS: atom_id res chain seq x y z
N MET A 1 -10.58 -5.55 6.91
CA MET A 1 -9.25 -5.69 6.26
C MET A 1 -8.93 -4.41 5.54
N CYS A 2 -7.65 -4.00 5.49
CA CYS A 2 -7.20 -2.84 4.72
C CYS A 2 -7.61 -2.93 3.24
N ILE A 3 -7.47 -1.84 2.49
CA ILE A 3 -7.60 -1.88 1.04
C ILE A 3 -6.40 -1.21 0.37
N ILE A 4 -5.95 -1.81 -0.73
CA ILE A 4 -5.02 -1.22 -1.69
C ILE A 4 -5.81 -0.88 -2.95
N CYS A 5 -5.63 0.33 -3.48
CA CYS A 5 -6.07 0.74 -4.81
C CYS A 5 -4.83 1.12 -5.62
N ALA A 6 -4.61 0.45 -6.75
CA ALA A 6 -3.49 0.77 -7.64
C ALA A 6 -4.01 1.28 -8.99
N SER A 7 -3.54 2.46 -9.39
CA SER A 7 -3.72 3.05 -10.71
C SER A 7 -2.39 2.97 -11.46
N LYS A 8 -2.32 2.16 -12.50
CA LYS A 8 -1.16 2.07 -13.39
C LYS A 8 -1.17 3.20 -14.41
N SER A 9 -0.01 3.59 -14.92
CA SER A 9 0.08 4.56 -16.03
C SER A 9 -0.82 4.14 -17.20
N GLY A 10 -1.55 5.09 -17.74
CA GLY A 10 -2.61 4.88 -18.75
C GLY A 10 -4.00 4.63 -18.17
N VAL A 11 -4.13 4.53 -16.86
CA VAL A 11 -5.40 4.32 -16.15
C VAL A 11 -5.81 5.60 -15.42
N ARG A 12 -7.13 5.86 -15.34
CA ARG A 12 -7.64 6.98 -14.54
C ARG A 12 -7.22 6.88 -13.08
N GLN A 13 -7.12 8.01 -12.41
CA GLN A 13 -7.04 8.03 -10.94
C GLN A 13 -8.42 7.73 -10.32
N PRO A 14 -8.47 7.20 -9.09
CA PRO A 14 -9.72 7.11 -8.35
C PRO A 14 -10.29 8.51 -8.10
N THR A 15 -11.62 8.61 -8.16
CA THR A 15 -12.32 9.85 -7.83
C THR A 15 -12.24 10.15 -6.33
N GLU A 16 -12.43 11.41 -5.95
CA GLU A 16 -12.49 11.83 -4.54
C GLU A 16 -13.54 11.01 -3.76
N ARG A 17 -14.69 10.72 -4.36
CA ARG A 17 -15.74 9.87 -3.78
C ARG A 17 -15.28 8.43 -3.55
N GLU A 18 -14.53 7.85 -4.49
CA GLU A 18 -13.96 6.50 -4.33
C GLU A 18 -12.92 6.47 -3.20
N LEU A 19 -12.03 7.49 -3.12
CA LEU A 19 -11.06 7.63 -2.04
C LEU A 19 -11.76 7.80 -0.68
N PHE A 20 -12.76 8.65 -0.62
CA PHE A 20 -13.57 8.87 0.58
C PHE A 20 -14.26 7.57 1.05
N THR A 21 -14.86 6.81 0.13
CA THR A 21 -15.52 5.54 0.44
C THR A 21 -14.52 4.52 1.00
N MET A 22 -13.33 4.41 0.39
CA MET A 22 -12.28 3.51 0.86
C MET A 22 -11.80 3.90 2.26
N PHE A 23 -11.65 5.21 2.54
CA PHE A 23 -11.27 5.68 3.87
C PHE A 23 -12.37 5.41 4.89
N GLN A 24 -13.64 5.68 4.58
CA GLN A 24 -14.75 5.38 5.49
C GLN A 24 -14.84 3.91 5.87
N ASN A 25 -14.57 3.03 4.91
CA ASN A 25 -14.56 1.59 5.15
C ASN A 25 -13.29 1.12 5.88
N ASN A 26 -12.22 1.93 5.92
CA ASN A 26 -10.91 1.61 6.50
C ASN A 26 -10.30 2.85 7.19
N PRO A 27 -10.87 3.32 8.34
CA PRO A 27 -10.61 4.66 8.86
C PRO A 27 -9.40 4.77 9.81
N HIS A 28 -8.54 3.75 9.89
CA HIS A 28 -7.41 3.74 10.83
C HIS A 28 -6.11 4.26 10.21
N GLY A 29 -6.24 5.14 9.21
CA GLY A 29 -5.18 5.86 8.54
C GLY A 29 -5.00 5.50 7.08
N ALA A 30 -4.39 6.42 6.34
CA ALA A 30 -4.15 6.32 4.91
C ALA A 30 -2.73 6.74 4.52
N GLY A 31 -2.36 6.40 3.30
CA GLY A 31 -1.17 6.86 2.64
C GLY A 31 -1.20 6.51 1.16
N TYR A 32 -0.27 7.07 0.41
CA TYR A 32 -0.11 6.80 -1.00
C TYR A 32 1.37 6.78 -1.38
N MET A 33 1.68 6.15 -2.51
CA MET A 33 2.98 6.23 -3.16
C MET A 33 2.83 6.40 -4.66
N TYR A 34 3.77 7.09 -5.26
CA TYR A 34 3.86 7.31 -6.70
C TYR A 34 5.31 7.34 -7.15
N ALA A 35 5.54 7.09 -8.46
CA ALA A 35 6.87 7.16 -9.04
C ALA A 35 7.06 8.48 -9.80
N ARG A 36 8.15 9.19 -9.50
CA ARG A 36 8.57 10.41 -10.16
C ARG A 36 10.10 10.52 -10.13
N ASP A 37 10.71 11.00 -11.19
CA ASP A 37 12.16 11.24 -11.30
C ASP A 37 13.03 10.00 -10.95
N GLY A 38 12.55 8.80 -11.33
CA GLY A 38 13.25 7.54 -11.07
C GLY A 38 13.18 7.07 -9.60
N ARG A 39 12.35 7.68 -8.77
CA ARG A 39 12.16 7.36 -7.36
C ARG A 39 10.71 7.11 -7.04
N VAL A 40 10.46 6.35 -6.00
CA VAL A 40 9.14 6.22 -5.37
C VAL A 40 9.05 7.19 -4.21
N HIS A 41 8.06 8.08 -4.28
CA HIS A 41 7.69 9.00 -3.22
C HIS A 41 6.56 8.38 -2.40
N ILE A 42 6.73 8.34 -1.10
CA ILE A 42 5.76 7.78 -0.14
C ILE A 42 5.31 8.89 0.80
N HIS A 43 4.00 9.10 0.90
CA HIS A 43 3.36 9.96 1.87
C HIS A 43 2.33 9.15 2.64
N LYS A 44 2.44 9.10 3.95
CA LYS A 44 1.58 8.28 4.81
C LYS A 44 1.34 8.92 6.16
N GLY A 45 0.54 8.29 7.01
CA GLY A 45 0.24 8.81 8.35
C GLY A 45 -0.97 9.72 8.39
N PHE A 46 -1.75 9.78 7.31
CA PHE A 46 -2.98 10.56 7.29
C PHE A 46 -4.05 9.87 8.15
N MET A 47 -4.40 10.49 9.27
CA MET A 47 -5.36 9.92 10.22
C MET A 47 -6.78 10.44 10.02
N ASP A 48 -6.97 11.41 9.13
CA ASP A 48 -8.26 11.96 8.71
C ASP A 48 -8.32 12.08 7.18
N ILE A 49 -9.55 12.08 6.67
CA ILE A 49 -9.80 12.07 5.22
C ILE A 49 -9.48 13.42 4.56
N ASP A 50 -9.69 14.52 5.26
CA ASP A 50 -9.54 15.85 4.67
C ASP A 50 -8.08 16.17 4.40
N SER A 51 -7.17 15.84 5.35
CA SER A 51 -5.72 15.98 5.16
C SER A 51 -5.22 15.06 4.05
N PHE A 52 -5.74 13.81 3.96
CA PHE A 52 -5.39 12.88 2.90
C PHE A 52 -5.81 13.39 1.51
N LEU A 53 -7.07 13.80 1.36
CA LEU A 53 -7.58 14.31 0.08
C LEU A 53 -6.87 15.59 -0.35
N SER A 54 -6.56 16.48 0.61
CA SER A 54 -5.80 17.70 0.34
C SER A 54 -4.41 17.40 -0.19
N ALA A 55 -3.70 16.44 0.41
CA ALA A 55 -2.38 16.02 -0.02
C ALA A 55 -2.42 15.38 -1.43
N VAL A 56 -3.36 14.44 -1.67
CA VAL A 56 -3.52 13.80 -3.00
C VAL A 56 -3.85 14.84 -4.08
N LYS A 57 -4.69 15.84 -3.76
CA LYS A 57 -5.07 16.90 -4.69
C LYS A 57 -3.90 17.81 -5.05
N ALA A 58 -3.01 18.09 -4.10
CA ALA A 58 -1.82 18.90 -4.31
C ALA A 58 -0.82 18.26 -5.29
N GLU A 59 -0.82 16.96 -5.44
CA GLU A 59 0.05 16.23 -6.39
C GLU A 59 -0.37 16.36 -7.85
N HIS A 60 -1.62 16.77 -8.13
CA HIS A 60 -2.17 16.93 -9.47
C HIS A 60 -2.04 15.67 -10.35
N PHE A 61 -2.24 14.48 -9.76
CA PHE A 61 -2.15 13.21 -10.49
C PHE A 61 -3.08 13.16 -11.69
N THR A 62 -2.56 12.61 -12.77
CA THR A 62 -3.25 12.39 -14.04
C THR A 62 -3.29 10.89 -14.37
N ALA A 63 -3.90 10.52 -15.48
CA ALA A 63 -3.83 9.14 -15.98
C ALA A 63 -2.40 8.69 -16.39
N LYS A 64 -1.44 9.60 -16.50
CA LYS A 64 -0.04 9.26 -16.81
C LYS A 64 0.73 8.76 -15.59
N ASP A 65 0.23 9.06 -14.40
CA ASP A 65 0.91 8.76 -13.15
C ASP A 65 0.53 7.37 -12.65
N SER A 66 1.53 6.57 -12.25
CA SER A 66 1.30 5.35 -11.48
C SER A 66 1.21 5.70 -10.01
N VAL A 67 0.08 5.35 -9.37
CA VAL A 67 -0.16 5.67 -7.95
C VAL A 67 -0.75 4.46 -7.24
N VAL A 68 -0.27 4.19 -6.02
CA VAL A 68 -0.85 3.20 -5.11
C VAL A 68 -1.37 3.91 -3.87
N TYR A 69 -2.65 3.75 -3.60
CA TYR A 69 -3.32 4.26 -2.40
C TYR A 69 -3.56 3.10 -1.43
N HIS A 70 -3.44 3.39 -0.14
CA HIS A 70 -3.71 2.41 0.92
C HIS A 70 -4.55 3.03 2.03
N PHE A 71 -5.58 2.28 2.47
CA PHE A 71 -6.42 2.66 3.61
C PHE A 71 -6.44 1.51 4.62
N ARG A 72 -6.17 1.84 5.87
CA ARG A 72 -5.87 0.88 6.92
C ARG A 72 -7.06 0.59 7.82
N ILE A 73 -7.24 -0.70 8.16
CA ILE A 73 -7.88 -1.11 9.41
C ILE A 73 -6.82 -1.82 10.26
N SER A 74 -6.56 -1.28 11.43
CA SER A 74 -5.60 -1.87 12.38
C SER A 74 -6.20 -3.12 13.01
N THR A 75 -5.44 -4.22 12.95
CA THR A 75 -5.73 -5.47 13.64
C THR A 75 -4.68 -5.78 14.71
N GLN A 76 -3.51 -5.14 14.59
CA GLN A 76 -2.36 -5.29 15.49
C GLN A 76 -1.60 -3.95 15.55
N ALA A 77 -0.73 -3.77 16.56
CA ALA A 77 0.12 -2.59 16.76
C ALA A 77 -0.63 -1.24 16.94
N GLY A 78 -1.93 -1.25 17.29
CA GLY A 78 -2.68 -0.03 17.54
C GLY A 78 -2.93 0.85 16.31
N VAL A 79 -3.51 2.04 16.54
CA VAL A 79 -3.70 3.08 15.53
C VAL A 79 -2.53 4.05 15.66
N ASN A 80 -1.56 3.94 14.75
CA ASN A 80 -0.31 4.69 14.76
C ASN A 80 -0.01 5.19 13.34
N PRO A 81 0.21 6.51 13.14
CA PRO A 81 0.57 7.09 11.85
C PRO A 81 1.78 6.44 11.20
N GLU A 82 2.83 6.15 11.98
CA GLU A 82 4.08 5.57 11.48
C GLU A 82 3.88 4.16 10.88
N MET A 83 2.85 3.43 11.33
CA MET A 83 2.53 2.08 10.84
C MET A 83 1.43 2.05 9.79
N THR A 84 1.06 3.19 9.22
CA THR A 84 0.25 3.24 7.99
C THR A 84 1.11 2.84 6.78
N HIS A 85 0.48 2.36 5.72
CA HIS A 85 1.15 2.04 4.47
C HIS A 85 1.03 3.19 3.46
N PRO A 86 1.90 3.23 2.43
CA PRO A 86 2.96 2.29 2.05
C PRO A 86 4.22 2.39 2.92
N PHE A 87 5.12 1.39 2.77
CA PHE A 87 6.45 1.41 3.39
C PHE A 87 7.55 1.42 2.32
N PRO A 88 8.72 2.04 2.58
CA PRO A 88 9.88 1.87 1.72
C PRO A 88 10.39 0.43 1.77
N LEU A 89 10.84 -0.09 0.64
CA LEU A 89 11.55 -1.37 0.59
C LEU A 89 12.97 -1.16 1.15
N SER A 90 13.17 -1.48 2.41
CA SER A 90 14.41 -1.24 3.15
C SER A 90 14.70 -2.34 4.16
N ASN A 91 15.98 -2.64 4.34
CA ASN A 91 16.46 -3.56 5.36
C ASN A 91 16.66 -2.90 6.74
N ARG A 92 16.24 -1.64 6.92
CA ARG A 92 16.33 -0.88 8.17
C ARG A 92 14.96 -0.61 8.73
N LEU A 93 14.66 -1.13 9.92
CA LEU A 93 13.37 -0.92 10.60
C LEU A 93 13.07 0.56 10.88
N SER A 94 14.07 1.37 11.20
CA SER A 94 13.89 2.80 11.43
C SER A 94 13.29 3.53 10.21
N HIS A 95 13.56 3.07 8.99
CA HIS A 95 13.00 3.64 7.77
C HIS A 95 11.48 3.44 7.66
N MET A 96 10.94 2.40 8.33
CA MET A 96 9.49 2.10 8.30
C MET A 96 8.65 3.19 8.99
N LYS A 97 9.26 3.98 9.89
CA LYS A 97 8.56 5.04 10.63
C LYS A 97 8.45 6.36 9.87
N ALA A 98 9.21 6.55 8.79
CA ALA A 98 9.15 7.77 8.00
C ALA A 98 7.75 7.95 7.40
N LEU A 99 7.20 9.16 7.55
CA LEU A 99 5.87 9.53 7.02
C LEU A 99 5.95 10.08 5.60
N ASP A 100 7.09 10.67 5.28
CA ASP A 100 7.44 11.22 3.97
C ASP A 100 8.84 10.75 3.61
N VAL A 101 8.98 9.98 2.51
CA VAL A 101 10.27 9.39 2.14
C VAL A 101 10.34 9.07 0.65
N GLU A 102 11.52 9.29 0.09
CA GLU A 102 11.89 8.84 -1.25
C GLU A 102 12.73 7.56 -1.16
N CYS A 103 12.39 6.58 -2.00
CA CYS A 103 13.09 5.30 -2.03
C CYS A 103 13.13 4.68 -3.44
N PRO A 104 13.97 3.67 -3.69
CA PRO A 104 13.96 2.97 -4.98
C PRO A 104 12.67 2.19 -5.22
N CYS A 105 12.12 1.56 -4.17
CA CYS A 105 10.90 0.77 -4.24
C CYS A 105 10.04 1.00 -3.00
N GLY A 106 8.70 0.98 -3.17
CA GLY A 106 7.71 1.07 -2.11
C GLY A 106 6.76 -0.14 -2.11
N VAL A 107 6.18 -0.43 -0.95
CA VAL A 107 5.33 -1.61 -0.72
C VAL A 107 4.08 -1.23 0.06
N ALA A 108 2.91 -1.57 -0.47
CA ALA A 108 1.63 -1.57 0.25
C ALA A 108 1.15 -3.01 0.45
N HIS A 109 0.56 -3.30 1.61
CA HIS A 109 0.12 -4.64 1.98
C HIS A 109 -1.33 -4.65 2.48
N ASN A 110 -2.08 -5.68 2.13
CA ASN A 110 -3.42 -5.94 2.66
C ASN A 110 -3.55 -7.41 3.08
N GLY A 111 -3.61 -7.63 4.37
CA GLY A 111 -3.77 -8.95 4.98
C GLY A 111 -3.11 -9.01 6.36
N ILE A 112 -2.76 -10.21 6.78
CA ILE A 112 -2.01 -10.50 8.00
C ILE A 112 -0.87 -11.43 7.61
N ILE A 113 0.36 -11.03 7.89
CA ILE A 113 1.54 -11.86 7.68
C ILE A 113 1.89 -12.56 8.99
N ARG A 114 1.90 -13.87 8.98
CA ARG A 114 2.21 -14.66 10.19
C ARG A 114 3.73 -14.78 10.33
N LEU A 115 4.31 -13.90 11.14
CA LEU A 115 5.72 -13.93 11.48
C LEU A 115 5.89 -14.20 12.98
N THR A 116 6.92 -14.97 13.32
CA THR A 116 7.43 -14.99 14.70
C THR A 116 8.20 -13.71 14.91
N SER A 117 7.66 -12.79 15.70
CA SER A 117 8.30 -11.51 15.99
C SER A 117 9.02 -11.54 17.33
N ASP A 118 10.18 -10.88 17.39
CA ASP A 118 10.87 -10.59 18.63
C ASP A 118 10.00 -9.63 19.48
N PRO A 119 9.81 -9.89 20.77
CA PRO A 119 9.12 -8.98 21.68
C PRO A 119 9.63 -7.54 21.65
N SER A 120 10.92 -7.32 21.39
CA SER A 120 11.53 -5.99 21.25
C SER A 120 11.08 -5.21 20.01
N GLN A 121 10.41 -5.88 19.04
CA GLN A 121 9.95 -5.30 17.77
C GLN A 121 8.43 -5.12 17.72
N ARG A 122 7.73 -5.21 18.84
CA ARG A 122 6.26 -5.13 18.92
C ARG A 122 5.67 -3.79 18.45
N GLU A 123 6.48 -2.74 18.41
CA GLU A 123 6.06 -1.43 17.88
C GLU A 123 5.92 -1.41 16.36
N TYR A 124 6.49 -2.39 15.65
CA TYR A 124 6.42 -2.51 14.19
C TYR A 124 5.29 -3.45 13.77
N SER A 125 4.67 -3.14 12.64
CA SER A 125 3.68 -4.02 12.03
C SER A 125 4.36 -5.28 11.45
N ASP A 126 3.56 -6.35 11.29
CA ASP A 126 3.98 -7.57 10.58
C ASP A 126 4.54 -7.27 9.18
N THR A 127 3.93 -6.31 8.48
CA THR A 127 4.39 -5.85 7.17
C THR A 127 5.76 -5.20 7.22
N ALA A 128 6.00 -4.30 8.19
CA ALA A 128 7.31 -3.64 8.35
C ALA A 128 8.42 -4.67 8.62
N LEU A 129 8.15 -5.66 9.47
CA LEU A 129 9.07 -6.74 9.76
C LEU A 129 9.30 -7.64 8.53
N PHE A 130 8.25 -7.98 7.80
CA PHE A 130 8.35 -8.79 6.59
C PHE A 130 9.18 -8.10 5.50
N ILE A 131 8.96 -6.81 5.27
CA ILE A 131 9.75 -6.03 4.32
C ILE A 131 11.22 -6.06 4.74
N THR A 132 11.52 -5.71 5.99
CA THR A 132 12.89 -5.55 6.47
C THR A 132 13.67 -6.87 6.49
N HIS A 133 13.04 -7.94 6.96
CA HIS A 133 13.75 -9.20 7.19
C HIS A 133 13.75 -10.12 5.96
N TYR A 134 12.76 -9.99 5.05
CA TYR A 134 12.59 -10.89 3.92
C TYR A 134 12.63 -10.17 2.57
N MET A 135 11.71 -9.21 2.30
CA MET A 135 11.56 -8.64 0.96
C MET A 135 12.80 -7.84 0.52
N ALA A 136 13.40 -7.05 1.42
CA ALA A 136 14.57 -6.23 1.11
C ALA A 136 15.82 -7.05 0.74
N ARG A 137 15.78 -8.37 0.93
CA ARG A 137 16.84 -9.30 0.51
C ARG A 137 16.51 -10.03 -0.80
N MET A 138 15.30 -9.89 -1.29
CA MET A 138 14.80 -10.61 -2.46
C MET A 138 14.52 -9.68 -3.64
N VAL A 139 14.16 -8.43 -3.38
CA VAL A 139 13.75 -7.46 -4.39
C VAL A 139 14.74 -6.31 -4.41
N HIS A 140 15.39 -6.08 -5.55
CA HIS A 140 16.41 -5.05 -5.73
C HIS A 140 16.06 -4.04 -6.83
N GLY A 141 15.02 -4.31 -7.64
CA GLY A 141 14.58 -3.40 -8.69
C GLY A 141 13.56 -3.99 -9.64
N LEU A 142 13.43 -3.34 -10.81
CA LEU A 142 12.41 -3.62 -11.81
C LEU A 142 12.43 -5.07 -12.32
N ASP A 143 13.60 -5.63 -12.55
CA ASP A 143 13.72 -6.99 -13.13
C ASP A 143 13.15 -8.03 -12.14
N ASP A 144 13.42 -7.86 -10.85
CA ASP A 144 12.84 -8.70 -9.80
C ASP A 144 11.30 -8.56 -9.74
N LEU A 145 10.78 -7.35 -9.97
CA LEU A 145 9.33 -7.10 -9.98
C LEU A 145 8.63 -7.66 -11.22
N LYS A 146 9.37 -8.02 -12.27
CA LYS A 146 8.87 -8.73 -13.46
C LYS A 146 9.05 -10.23 -13.38
N ASP A 147 9.82 -10.73 -12.41
CA ASP A 147 10.03 -12.17 -12.22
C ASP A 147 8.81 -12.81 -11.54
N ALA A 148 8.01 -13.54 -12.32
CA ALA A 148 6.83 -14.23 -11.83
C ALA A 148 7.15 -15.30 -10.77
N GLN A 149 8.33 -15.94 -10.82
CA GLN A 149 8.72 -16.95 -9.83
C GLN A 149 9.03 -16.29 -8.49
N LEU A 150 9.71 -15.14 -8.51
CA LEU A 150 9.96 -14.36 -7.31
C LEU A 150 8.66 -13.82 -6.69
N LEU A 151 7.76 -13.25 -7.52
CA LEU A 151 6.46 -12.76 -7.03
C LEU A 151 5.61 -13.89 -6.42
N ASN A 152 5.58 -15.07 -7.03
CA ASN A 152 4.92 -16.26 -6.48
C ASN A 152 5.56 -16.72 -5.16
N ARG A 153 6.89 -16.60 -5.02
CA ARG A 153 7.57 -16.88 -3.75
C ARG A 153 7.18 -15.89 -2.67
N ILE A 154 7.13 -14.60 -2.99
CA ILE A 154 6.68 -13.55 -2.07
C ILE A 154 5.23 -13.81 -1.66
N GLU A 155 4.34 -14.17 -2.58
CA GLU A 155 2.95 -14.51 -2.29
C GLU A 155 2.84 -15.64 -1.27
N ARG A 156 3.57 -16.74 -1.49
CA ARG A 156 3.56 -17.88 -0.54
C ARG A 156 4.07 -17.51 0.84
N LEU A 157 5.08 -16.63 0.94
CA LEU A 157 5.64 -16.19 2.21
C LEU A 157 4.72 -15.21 2.94
N ALA A 158 4.12 -14.28 2.23
CA ALA A 158 3.21 -13.28 2.80
C ALA A 158 1.83 -13.87 3.12
N GLY A 159 1.35 -14.83 2.32
CA GLY A 159 0.00 -15.40 2.42
C GLY A 159 -1.11 -14.37 2.21
N SER A 160 -0.82 -13.25 1.56
CA SER A 160 -1.67 -12.08 1.49
C SER A 160 -1.30 -11.20 0.30
N LYS A 161 -1.97 -10.05 0.13
CA LYS A 161 -1.87 -9.24 -1.08
C LYS A 161 -0.92 -8.06 -0.92
N LEU A 162 -0.07 -7.84 -1.93
CA LEU A 162 0.83 -6.68 -1.96
C LEU A 162 0.72 -5.94 -3.29
N ALA A 163 1.00 -4.63 -3.24
CA ALA A 163 1.37 -3.83 -4.40
C ALA A 163 2.77 -3.28 -4.16
N ILE A 164 3.67 -3.52 -5.09
CA ILE A 164 5.07 -3.12 -5.04
C ILE A 164 5.33 -2.20 -6.23
N MET A 165 5.87 -1.03 -5.97
CA MET A 165 6.19 -0.03 -7.00
C MET A 165 7.68 0.24 -7.01
N ASP A 166 8.26 0.41 -8.19
CA ASP A 166 9.61 0.92 -8.36
C ASP A 166 9.62 2.31 -9.02
N GLY A 167 10.77 2.95 -9.03
CA GLY A 167 10.94 4.29 -9.61
C GLY A 167 10.70 4.38 -11.11
N SER A 168 10.57 3.25 -11.84
CA SER A 168 10.28 3.23 -13.28
C SER A 168 8.79 3.27 -13.62
N VAL A 169 7.94 3.65 -12.67
CA VAL A 169 6.47 3.68 -12.72
C VAL A 169 5.79 2.29 -12.78
N TYR A 170 6.56 1.20 -12.69
CA TYR A 170 6.02 -0.15 -12.72
C TYR A 170 5.39 -0.53 -11.38
N ILE A 171 4.19 -1.13 -11.43
CA ILE A 171 3.51 -1.69 -10.27
C ILE A 171 3.34 -3.19 -10.47
N ALA A 172 3.99 -3.99 -9.62
CA ALA A 172 3.72 -5.41 -9.46
C ALA A 172 2.63 -5.62 -8.41
N THR A 173 1.72 -6.54 -8.69
CA THR A 173 0.70 -6.98 -7.71
C THR A 173 0.94 -8.44 -7.36
N VAL A 174 0.85 -8.75 -6.08
CA VAL A 174 0.96 -10.10 -5.52
C VAL A 174 -0.39 -10.49 -4.94
N GLY A 175 -0.89 -11.69 -5.29
CA GLY A 175 -2.24 -12.13 -4.97
C GLY A 175 -3.31 -11.58 -5.93
N ASN A 176 -4.56 -11.97 -5.69
CA ASN A 176 -5.67 -11.65 -6.59
C ASN A 176 -6.23 -10.25 -6.34
N PHE A 177 -6.17 -9.38 -7.35
CA PHE A 177 -6.78 -8.05 -7.34
C PHE A 177 -8.03 -8.02 -8.22
N ILE A 178 -9.02 -7.26 -7.79
CA ILE A 178 -10.24 -6.96 -8.56
C ILE A 178 -9.90 -5.84 -9.52
N ASN A 179 -10.10 -6.06 -10.82
CA ASN A 179 -9.98 -4.99 -11.82
C ASN A 179 -11.35 -4.39 -12.07
N GLU A 180 -11.50 -3.10 -11.76
CA GLU A 180 -12.70 -2.36 -12.10
C GLU A 180 -12.34 -1.06 -12.83
N ARG A 181 -12.69 -0.98 -14.10
CA ARG A 181 -12.40 0.16 -15.00
C ARG A 181 -10.90 0.54 -15.01
N GLY A 182 -10.03 -0.48 -14.98
CA GLY A 182 -8.58 -0.34 -14.99
C GLY A 182 -7.94 -0.19 -13.62
N LEU A 183 -8.66 0.29 -12.60
CA LEU A 183 -8.17 0.32 -11.23
C LEU A 183 -8.10 -1.08 -10.63
N LEU A 184 -7.03 -1.36 -9.90
CA LEU A 184 -6.81 -2.64 -9.23
C LEU A 184 -7.06 -2.49 -7.73
N PHE A 185 -8.03 -3.24 -7.19
CA PHE A 185 -8.39 -3.23 -5.78
C PHE A 185 -8.05 -4.56 -5.12
N SER A 186 -7.46 -4.51 -3.94
CA SER A 186 -7.11 -5.74 -3.20
C SER A 186 -8.33 -6.45 -2.61
N ASN A 187 -9.45 -5.76 -2.40
CA ASN A 187 -10.76 -6.31 -2.00
C ASN A 187 -11.89 -5.36 -2.43
N ASP A 188 -13.11 -5.60 -1.98
CA ASP A 188 -14.32 -4.85 -2.36
C ASP A 188 -14.66 -3.68 -1.42
N SER A 189 -13.78 -3.29 -0.49
CA SER A 189 -14.01 -2.15 0.42
C SER A 189 -14.03 -0.78 -0.28
N TYR A 190 -13.83 -0.72 -1.59
CA TYR A 190 -14.05 0.48 -2.41
C TYR A 190 -15.54 0.73 -2.72
N ARG A 191 -16.39 -0.26 -2.46
CA ARG A 191 -17.84 -0.16 -2.69
C ARG A 191 -18.52 0.44 -1.48
N GLU A 192 -19.56 1.25 -1.73
CA GLU A 192 -20.44 1.73 -0.67
C GLU A 192 -21.07 0.53 0.05
N LEU A 193 -21.02 0.54 1.39
CA LEU A 193 -21.73 -0.44 2.20
C LEU A 193 -23.21 -0.27 1.94
N ARG A 194 -23.82 -1.21 1.21
CA ARG A 194 -25.28 -1.28 1.13
C ARG A 194 -25.77 -1.66 2.52
N TRP A 195 -26.38 -0.73 3.23
CA TRP A 195 -27.14 -1.03 4.42
C TRP A 195 -28.20 -2.08 4.02
N ARG A 196 -27.99 -3.32 4.43
CA ARG A 196 -29.07 -4.30 4.36
C ARG A 196 -30.08 -3.85 5.40
N HIS A 197 -31.12 -3.15 5.00
CA HIS A 197 -32.34 -3.04 5.80
C HIS A 197 -32.81 -4.49 6.03
N ARG A 198 -32.59 -4.99 7.23
CA ARG A 198 -33.34 -6.15 7.68
C ARG A 198 -34.76 -5.65 7.94
N ALA A 199 -35.68 -6.00 7.01
CA ALA A 199 -37.10 -5.95 7.25
C ALA A 199 -37.50 -7.02 8.27
#